data_4e38b96e7c4e95e45efcf912cec18ea3
#
_entry.id   4e38b96e7c4e95e45efcf912cec18ea3
#
_cell.length_a   1.000
_cell.length_b   1.000
_cell.length_c   1.000
_cell.angle_alpha   90.00
_cell.angle_beta   90.00
_cell.angle_gamma   90.00
#
_symmetry.space_group_name_H-M   'P 1'
#
loop_
_entity.id
_entity.type
_entity.pdbx_description
1 polymer ?
#
loop_
_entity_poly.entity_id
_entity_poly.type
_entity_poly.pdbx_seq_one_letter_code
_entity_poly.pdbx_strand_id
1 'polypeptide(L)'
;MTIDPPWEPPLAGTEVEALMGALDRLRATFRWKADGLDSAALGNKAIASSALTLGGLLKHLALVEDYYSTGRMTGERMGEPWASMGLPEDAQDWGFTSAADDSPEELYALYDGAVRRCRERVLSKLDNSGLDGPVAVFGGEFNLRRLLFDLLEEYGRHTGHADLLREAVDGRTGEDPDSDWVPPF
;
A
#
# COMPACT_ATOMS: atom_id res chain seq x y z
N MET A 1 23.82 7.68 19.23
CA MET A 1 22.38 7.88 19.14
C MET A 1 22.01 7.44 17.74
N THR A 2 21.48 6.25 17.58
CA THR A 2 20.89 5.81 16.32
C THR A 2 19.65 6.68 16.10
N ILE A 3 19.64 7.45 15.01
CA ILE A 3 18.43 8.17 14.61
C ILE A 3 17.49 7.08 14.07
N ASP A 4 16.31 6.93 14.68
CA ASP A 4 15.33 5.99 14.20
C ASP A 4 14.95 6.36 12.76
N PRO A 5 14.75 5.37 11.88
CA PRO A 5 14.35 5.64 10.50
C PRO A 5 13.06 6.48 10.45
N PRO A 6 12.87 7.31 9.42
CA PRO A 6 11.71 8.23 9.34
C PRO A 6 10.35 7.52 9.27
N TRP A 7 10.33 6.23 8.98
CA TRP A 7 9.14 5.38 8.96
C TRP A 7 8.90 4.62 10.25
N GLU A 8 9.80 4.70 11.24
CA GLU A 8 9.61 4.01 12.51
C GLU A 8 8.53 4.72 13.33
N PRO A 9 7.50 3.99 13.81
CA PRO A 9 6.46 4.58 14.67
C PRO A 9 7.06 5.01 16.01
N PRO A 10 6.52 6.07 16.64
CA PRO A 10 7.03 6.52 17.94
C PRO A 10 6.80 5.47 19.02
N LEU A 11 7.78 5.27 19.91
CA LEU A 11 7.70 4.30 21.01
C LEU A 11 6.55 4.58 22.00
N ALA A 12 6.13 5.84 22.14
CA ALA A 12 5.10 6.29 23.07
C ALA A 12 4.31 7.47 22.47
N GLY A 13 3.71 7.26 21.32
CA GLY A 13 2.87 8.25 20.63
C GLY A 13 1.40 8.16 21.01
N THR A 14 0.62 9.11 20.50
CA THR A 14 -0.84 9.03 20.48
C THR A 14 -1.32 7.86 19.61
N GLU A 15 -2.60 7.49 19.72
CA GLU A 15 -3.20 6.47 18.85
C GLU A 15 -3.02 6.79 17.36
N VAL A 16 -3.19 8.07 16.97
CA VAL A 16 -3.00 8.52 15.58
C VAL A 16 -1.54 8.32 15.14
N GLU A 17 -0.59 8.78 15.93
CA GLU A 17 0.85 8.65 15.61
C GLU A 17 1.27 7.17 15.52
N ALA A 18 0.80 6.34 16.44
CA ALA A 18 1.09 4.91 16.43
C ALA A 18 0.50 4.21 15.19
N LEU A 19 -0.78 4.49 14.87
CA LEU A 19 -1.47 3.88 13.74
C LEU A 19 -0.89 4.33 12.40
N MET A 20 -0.68 5.63 12.22
CA MET A 20 -0.10 6.18 10.99
C MET A 20 1.36 5.74 10.82
N GLY A 21 2.14 5.74 11.90
CA GLY A 21 3.53 5.26 11.87
C GLY A 21 3.63 3.78 11.53
N ALA A 22 2.76 2.92 12.10
CA ALA A 22 2.74 1.50 11.77
C ALA A 22 2.38 1.26 10.29
N LEU A 23 1.43 2.04 9.76
CA LEU A 23 1.06 1.96 8.34
C LEU A 23 2.22 2.43 7.43
N ASP A 24 2.87 3.53 7.77
CA ASP A 24 4.00 4.05 7.00
C ASP A 24 5.21 3.09 7.05
N ARG A 25 5.46 2.44 8.18
CA ARG A 25 6.48 1.38 8.27
C ARG A 25 6.18 0.23 7.30
N LEU A 26 4.95 -0.29 7.30
CA LEU A 26 4.58 -1.37 6.39
C LEU A 26 4.65 -0.94 4.92
N ARG A 27 4.25 0.29 4.58
CA ARG A 27 4.41 0.86 3.24
C ARG A 27 5.87 0.91 2.82
N ALA A 28 6.75 1.39 3.70
CA ALA A 28 8.19 1.46 3.45
C ALA A 28 8.80 0.08 3.25
N THR A 29 8.54 -0.86 4.17
CA THR A 29 9.01 -2.25 4.05
C THR A 29 8.53 -2.90 2.76
N PHE A 30 7.24 -2.82 2.45
CA PHE A 30 6.68 -3.37 1.22
C PHE A 30 7.33 -2.77 -0.04
N ARG A 31 7.45 -1.44 -0.11
CA ARG A 31 8.05 -0.74 -1.26
C ARG A 31 9.53 -1.12 -1.45
N TRP A 32 10.28 -1.24 -0.35
CA TRP A 32 11.65 -1.71 -0.37
C TRP A 32 11.77 -3.18 -0.85
N LYS A 33 10.85 -4.05 -0.42
CA LYS A 33 10.80 -5.44 -0.91
C LYS A 33 10.56 -5.54 -2.41
N ALA A 34 9.85 -4.60 -2.99
CA ALA A 34 9.61 -4.55 -4.44
C ALA A 34 10.66 -3.72 -5.20
N ASP A 35 11.59 -3.03 -4.51
CA ASP A 35 12.49 -2.05 -5.11
C ASP A 35 13.60 -2.65 -5.97
N GLY A 36 14.00 -1.92 -7.03
CA GLY A 36 15.17 -2.24 -7.85
C GLY A 36 15.04 -3.51 -8.69
N LEU A 37 13.82 -3.95 -9.00
CA LEU A 37 13.56 -5.14 -9.79
C LEU A 37 13.16 -4.78 -11.23
N ASP A 38 13.61 -5.60 -12.18
CA ASP A 38 13.18 -5.52 -13.58
C ASP A 38 11.82 -6.22 -13.80
N SER A 39 11.30 -6.13 -15.03
CA SER A 39 9.99 -6.72 -15.37
C SER A 39 9.94 -8.23 -15.14
N ALA A 40 11.04 -8.95 -15.39
CA ALA A 40 11.09 -10.40 -15.23
C ALA A 40 11.01 -10.79 -13.74
N ALA A 41 11.71 -10.06 -12.88
CA ALA A 41 11.72 -10.25 -11.44
C ALA A 41 10.39 -9.83 -10.79
N LEU A 42 9.80 -8.69 -11.21
CA LEU A 42 8.48 -8.25 -10.74
C LEU A 42 7.36 -9.21 -11.17
N GLY A 43 7.47 -9.83 -12.34
CA GLY A 43 6.50 -10.81 -12.86
C GLY A 43 6.74 -12.25 -12.40
N ASN A 44 7.79 -12.52 -11.60
CA ASN A 44 8.14 -13.89 -11.20
C ASN A 44 7.08 -14.51 -10.28
N LYS A 45 6.53 -15.65 -10.73
CA LYS A 45 5.62 -16.52 -9.96
C LYS A 45 6.43 -17.49 -9.11
N ALA A 46 7.01 -17.03 -8.02
CA ALA A 46 7.88 -17.83 -7.16
C ALA A 46 7.16 -19.04 -6.52
N ILE A 47 5.85 -18.96 -6.33
CA ILE A 47 5.02 -20.02 -5.78
C ILE A 47 4.12 -20.54 -6.90
N ALA A 48 4.40 -21.77 -7.39
CA ALA A 48 3.76 -22.32 -8.58
C ALA A 48 2.22 -22.39 -8.53
N SER A 49 1.64 -22.55 -7.34
CA SER A 49 0.19 -22.60 -7.11
C SER A 49 -0.46 -21.22 -6.86
N SER A 50 0.33 -20.15 -6.83
CA SER A 50 -0.14 -18.78 -6.55
C SER A 50 -0.09 -17.91 -7.80
N ALA A 51 -1.03 -16.96 -7.91
CA ALA A 51 -1.00 -15.91 -8.90
C ALA A 51 -0.18 -14.68 -8.44
N LEU A 52 0.27 -14.66 -7.19
CA LEU A 52 0.95 -13.51 -6.60
C LEU A 52 2.34 -13.30 -7.22
N THR A 53 2.60 -12.05 -7.58
CA THR A 53 3.90 -11.53 -8.01
C THR A 53 4.16 -10.20 -7.31
N LEU A 54 5.41 -9.75 -7.22
CA LEU A 54 5.72 -8.44 -6.64
C LEU A 54 5.11 -7.28 -7.45
N GLY A 55 5.10 -7.39 -8.78
CA GLY A 55 4.43 -6.41 -9.65
C GLY A 55 2.91 -6.38 -9.42
N GLY A 56 2.28 -7.57 -9.32
CA GLY A 56 0.86 -7.69 -8.98
C GLY A 56 0.51 -7.06 -7.63
N LEU A 57 1.35 -7.27 -6.63
CA LEU A 57 1.18 -6.66 -5.31
C LEU A 57 1.34 -5.14 -5.33
N LEU A 58 2.29 -4.58 -6.10
CA LEU A 58 2.43 -3.13 -6.29
C LEU A 58 1.14 -2.51 -6.84
N LYS A 59 0.61 -3.08 -7.92
CA LYS A 59 -0.64 -2.59 -8.54
C LYS A 59 -1.86 -2.78 -7.65
N HIS A 60 -1.96 -3.93 -6.99
CA HIS A 60 -3.05 -4.21 -6.05
C HIS A 60 -3.05 -3.23 -4.87
N LEU A 61 -1.92 -3.04 -4.18
CA LEU A 61 -1.85 -2.13 -3.05
C LEU A 61 -2.02 -0.66 -3.45
N ALA A 62 -1.56 -0.26 -4.65
CA ALA A 62 -1.88 1.05 -5.20
C ALA A 62 -3.40 1.25 -5.35
N LEU A 63 -4.09 0.24 -5.87
CA LEU A 63 -5.56 0.25 -6.00
C LEU A 63 -6.24 0.32 -4.62
N VAL A 64 -5.77 -0.46 -3.65
CA VAL A 64 -6.27 -0.47 -2.28
C VAL A 64 -6.14 0.92 -1.64
N GLU A 65 -4.97 1.57 -1.75
CA GLU A 65 -4.73 2.92 -1.21
C GLU A 65 -5.75 3.94 -1.73
N ASP A 66 -5.91 4.03 -3.04
CA ASP A 66 -6.85 4.97 -3.64
C ASP A 66 -8.32 4.58 -3.39
N TYR A 67 -8.65 3.29 -3.41
CA TYR A 67 -10.02 2.83 -3.13
C TYR A 67 -10.42 3.11 -1.67
N TYR A 68 -9.51 2.88 -0.71
CA TYR A 68 -9.79 3.15 0.70
C TYR A 68 -9.93 4.65 0.97
N SER A 69 -9.04 5.46 0.39
CA SER A 69 -9.02 6.91 0.63
C SER A 69 -10.04 7.70 -0.21
N THR A 70 -10.71 7.07 -1.19
CA THR A 70 -11.82 7.66 -1.96
C THR A 70 -13.11 6.87 -1.78
N GLY A 71 -13.28 5.76 -2.48
CA GLY A 71 -14.51 5.00 -2.51
C GLY A 71 -15.05 4.64 -1.12
N ARG A 72 -14.19 4.10 -0.25
CA ARG A 72 -14.58 3.74 1.12
C ARG A 72 -14.69 4.95 2.04
N MET A 73 -13.82 5.94 1.92
CA MET A 73 -13.80 7.08 2.84
C MET A 73 -14.86 8.13 2.49
N THR A 74 -15.09 8.41 1.21
CA THR A 74 -15.98 9.49 0.75
C THR A 74 -17.21 9.01 -0.03
N GLY A 75 -17.23 7.77 -0.51
CA GLY A 75 -18.27 7.26 -1.40
C GLY A 75 -18.12 7.69 -2.87
N GLU A 76 -17.07 8.43 -3.19
CA GLU A 76 -16.80 8.90 -4.54
C GLU A 76 -16.15 7.81 -5.40
N ARG A 77 -16.27 7.94 -6.71
CA ARG A 77 -15.53 7.09 -7.64
C ARG A 77 -14.06 7.49 -7.65
N MET A 78 -13.19 6.50 -7.78
CA MET A 78 -11.77 6.76 -8.03
C MET A 78 -11.60 7.47 -9.38
N GLY A 79 -10.87 8.59 -9.35
CA GLY A 79 -10.49 9.33 -10.56
C GLY A 79 -9.25 8.77 -11.23
N GLU A 80 -8.42 9.65 -11.78
CA GLU A 80 -7.14 9.28 -12.35
C GLU A 80 -6.15 8.77 -11.27
N PRO A 81 -5.30 7.80 -11.63
CA PRO A 81 -5.10 7.23 -12.98
C PRO A 81 -6.08 6.10 -13.35
N TRP A 82 -6.90 5.62 -12.42
CA TRP A 82 -7.74 4.43 -12.58
C TRP A 82 -8.77 4.56 -13.69
N ALA A 83 -9.32 5.77 -13.89
CA ALA A 83 -10.28 6.05 -14.95
C ALA A 83 -9.68 5.81 -16.35
N SER A 84 -8.44 6.27 -16.57
CA SER A 84 -7.71 6.08 -17.84
C SER A 84 -7.20 4.65 -18.01
N MET A 85 -6.95 3.93 -16.92
CA MET A 85 -6.49 2.53 -16.97
C MET A 85 -7.60 1.52 -17.26
N GLY A 86 -8.87 1.96 -17.35
CA GLY A 86 -9.99 1.08 -17.64
C GLY A 86 -10.31 0.11 -16.51
N LEU A 87 -10.22 0.57 -15.26
CA LEU A 87 -10.55 -0.24 -14.08
C LEU A 87 -11.92 -0.88 -14.21
N PRO A 88 -12.05 -2.22 -14.16
CA PRO A 88 -13.34 -2.89 -14.27
C PRO A 88 -14.19 -2.70 -13.01
N GLU A 89 -15.50 -2.93 -13.11
CA GLU A 89 -16.41 -2.88 -11.95
C GLU A 89 -16.04 -3.94 -10.89
N ASP A 90 -15.68 -5.14 -11.33
CA ASP A 90 -15.10 -6.18 -10.47
C ASP A 90 -13.56 -6.15 -10.61
N ALA A 91 -12.93 -5.38 -9.74
CA ALA A 91 -11.49 -5.16 -9.76
C ALA A 91 -10.73 -6.02 -8.74
N GLN A 92 -11.39 -7.00 -8.09
CA GLN A 92 -10.78 -7.75 -6.98
C GLN A 92 -9.43 -8.37 -7.35
N ASP A 93 -9.33 -9.02 -8.50
CA ASP A 93 -8.10 -9.67 -8.98
C ASP A 93 -7.38 -8.86 -10.07
N TRP A 94 -7.95 -7.73 -10.48
CA TRP A 94 -7.45 -6.98 -11.63
C TRP A 94 -6.02 -6.49 -11.44
N GLY A 95 -5.67 -6.00 -10.26
CA GLY A 95 -4.31 -5.56 -9.94
C GLY A 95 -3.27 -6.68 -10.15
N PHE A 96 -3.61 -7.90 -9.72
CA PHE A 96 -2.70 -9.05 -9.85
C PHE A 96 -2.57 -9.54 -11.29
N THR A 97 -3.63 -9.47 -12.07
CA THR A 97 -3.66 -10.05 -13.43
C THR A 97 -3.17 -9.09 -14.50
N SER A 98 -3.36 -7.78 -14.33
CA SER A 98 -2.99 -6.75 -15.31
C SER A 98 -1.60 -6.14 -15.11
N ALA A 99 -0.93 -6.41 -13.99
CA ALA A 99 0.38 -5.83 -13.70
C ALA A 99 1.49 -6.30 -14.67
N ALA A 100 1.30 -7.41 -15.36
CA ALA A 100 2.25 -7.93 -16.34
C ALA A 100 2.35 -7.06 -17.62
N ASP A 101 1.36 -6.21 -17.84
CA ASP A 101 1.31 -5.30 -18.99
C ASP A 101 2.00 -3.95 -18.71
N ASP A 102 2.35 -3.69 -17.44
CA ASP A 102 2.98 -2.44 -17.00
C ASP A 102 4.51 -2.59 -16.88
N SER A 103 5.25 -1.53 -17.17
CA SER A 103 6.69 -1.45 -16.90
C SER A 103 6.97 -1.31 -15.40
N PRO A 104 8.20 -1.63 -14.92
CA PRO A 104 8.59 -1.39 -13.53
C PRO A 104 8.39 0.06 -13.10
N GLU A 105 8.75 1.02 -13.96
CA GLU A 105 8.61 2.45 -13.72
C GLU A 105 7.15 2.87 -13.52
N GLU A 106 6.24 2.32 -14.33
CA GLU A 106 4.80 2.57 -14.21
C GLU A 106 4.25 1.99 -12.90
N LEU A 107 4.62 0.75 -12.53
CA LEU A 107 4.20 0.11 -11.30
C LEU A 107 4.69 0.88 -10.06
N TYR A 108 5.95 1.30 -10.04
CA TYR A 108 6.50 2.10 -8.96
C TYR A 108 5.81 3.47 -8.86
N ALA A 109 5.67 4.18 -9.97
CA ALA A 109 5.01 5.49 -9.99
C ALA A 109 3.54 5.42 -9.55
N LEU A 110 2.84 4.36 -9.95
CA LEU A 110 1.45 4.10 -9.58
C LEU A 110 1.31 3.91 -8.06
N TYR A 111 2.13 3.01 -7.48
CA TYR A 111 2.14 2.73 -6.05
C TYR A 111 2.53 3.96 -5.24
N ASP A 112 3.67 4.57 -5.54
CA ASP A 112 4.19 5.73 -4.81
C ASP A 112 3.22 6.92 -4.87
N GLY A 113 2.56 7.11 -6.02
CA GLY A 113 1.53 8.12 -6.21
C GLY A 113 0.26 7.85 -5.39
N ALA A 114 -0.19 6.60 -5.33
CA ALA A 114 -1.36 6.21 -4.55
C ALA A 114 -1.13 6.39 -3.05
N VAL A 115 0.03 6.01 -2.54
CA VAL A 115 0.41 6.22 -1.13
C VAL A 115 0.37 7.71 -0.77
N ARG A 116 0.97 8.59 -1.61
CA ARG A 116 0.94 10.05 -1.37
C ARG A 116 -0.49 10.58 -1.31
N ARG A 117 -1.34 10.24 -2.29
CA ARG A 117 -2.74 10.67 -2.34
C ARG A 117 -3.54 10.19 -1.13
N CYS A 118 -3.37 8.92 -0.75
CA CYS A 118 -4.04 8.35 0.41
C CYS A 118 -3.62 9.08 1.70
N ARG A 119 -2.31 9.30 1.91
CA ARG A 119 -1.82 10.03 3.10
C ARG A 119 -2.42 11.43 3.19
N GLU A 120 -2.42 12.20 2.10
CA GLU A 120 -2.98 13.55 2.05
C GLU A 120 -4.47 13.55 2.43
N ARG A 121 -5.26 12.62 1.86
CA ARG A 121 -6.70 12.51 2.13
C ARG A 121 -6.98 12.06 3.56
N VAL A 122 -6.24 11.08 4.08
CA VAL A 122 -6.38 10.58 5.45
C VAL A 122 -6.01 11.68 6.45
N LEU A 123 -4.91 12.40 6.27
CA LEU A 123 -4.51 13.51 7.14
C LEU A 123 -5.57 14.61 7.14
N SER A 124 -6.08 15.01 5.97
CA SER A 124 -7.19 15.96 5.88
C SER A 124 -8.44 15.49 6.63
N LYS A 125 -8.77 14.20 6.54
CA LYS A 125 -9.92 13.63 7.27
C LYS A 125 -9.69 13.60 8.78
N LEU A 126 -8.47 13.27 9.22
CA LEU A 126 -8.08 13.32 10.63
C LEU A 126 -8.20 14.73 11.22
N ASP A 127 -7.71 15.73 10.50
CA ASP A 127 -7.78 17.13 10.91
C ASP A 127 -9.24 17.63 11.04
N ASN A 128 -10.12 17.17 10.16
CA ASN A 128 -11.53 17.60 10.14
C ASN A 128 -12.43 16.87 11.15
N SER A 129 -12.20 15.58 11.40
CA SER A 129 -13.16 14.75 12.16
C SER A 129 -12.52 13.72 13.08
N GLY A 130 -11.20 13.62 13.12
CA GLY A 130 -10.48 12.63 13.93
C GLY A 130 -10.74 11.18 13.52
N LEU A 131 -10.24 10.24 14.32
CA LEU A 131 -10.41 8.80 14.09
C LEU A 131 -11.87 8.32 14.17
N ASP A 132 -12.70 9.01 14.93
CA ASP A 132 -14.13 8.69 15.07
C ASP A 132 -14.99 9.27 13.94
N GLY A 133 -14.38 10.04 13.03
CA GLY A 133 -15.05 10.63 11.88
C GLY A 133 -15.70 9.56 10.99
N PRO A 134 -16.98 9.75 10.59
CA PRO A 134 -17.71 8.79 9.78
C PRO A 134 -17.10 8.67 8.38
N VAL A 135 -17.15 7.46 7.80
CA VAL A 135 -16.79 7.16 6.41
C VAL A 135 -17.97 6.55 5.67
N ALA A 136 -17.94 6.61 4.33
CA ALA A 136 -19.11 6.34 3.50
C ALA A 136 -19.45 4.86 3.26
N VAL A 137 -18.62 3.93 3.78
CA VAL A 137 -18.71 2.50 3.45
C VAL A 137 -19.91 1.80 4.08
N PHE A 138 -20.53 0.91 3.29
CA PHE A 138 -21.46 -0.16 3.71
C PHE A 138 -22.78 0.25 4.38
N GLY A 139 -23.20 1.52 4.33
CA GLY A 139 -24.49 1.94 4.86
C GLY A 139 -24.68 1.77 6.37
N GLY A 140 -23.58 1.57 7.11
CA GLY A 140 -23.52 1.43 8.57
C GLY A 140 -22.67 2.50 9.24
N GLU A 141 -22.58 2.42 10.55
CA GLU A 141 -21.71 3.27 11.36
C GLU A 141 -20.24 2.81 11.25
N PHE A 142 -19.56 3.25 10.20
CA PHE A 142 -18.14 3.01 9.99
C PHE A 142 -17.38 4.30 10.24
N ASN A 143 -16.22 4.22 10.89
CA ASN A 143 -15.36 5.38 11.16
C ASN A 143 -13.96 5.21 10.56
N LEU A 144 -13.22 6.32 10.52
CA LEU A 144 -11.87 6.35 9.96
C LEU A 144 -10.91 5.38 10.65
N ARG A 145 -11.03 5.22 11.98
CA ARG A 145 -10.21 4.26 12.75
C ARG A 145 -10.32 2.85 12.16
N ARG A 146 -11.53 2.38 11.94
CA ARG A 146 -11.75 1.04 11.39
C ARG A 146 -11.21 0.93 9.96
N LEU A 147 -11.39 1.95 9.14
CA LEU A 147 -10.86 1.96 7.77
C LEU A 147 -9.32 1.87 7.76
N LEU A 148 -8.64 2.58 8.67
CA LEU A 148 -7.19 2.52 8.80
C LEU A 148 -6.68 1.17 9.33
N PHE A 149 -7.43 0.51 10.23
CA PHE A 149 -7.11 -0.85 10.65
C PHE A 149 -7.28 -1.86 9.52
N ASP A 150 -8.31 -1.74 8.69
CA ASP A 150 -8.49 -2.60 7.52
C ASP A 150 -7.33 -2.41 6.53
N LEU A 151 -6.87 -1.16 6.32
CA LEU A 151 -5.71 -0.87 5.48
C LEU A 151 -4.41 -1.44 6.07
N LEU A 152 -4.24 -1.34 7.39
CA LEU A 152 -3.10 -1.93 8.10
C LEU A 152 -3.08 -3.46 7.96
N GLU A 153 -4.25 -4.11 8.03
CA GLU A 153 -4.39 -5.56 7.83
C GLU A 153 -4.01 -5.98 6.40
N GLU A 154 -4.45 -5.23 5.38
CA GLU A 154 -4.06 -5.43 3.99
C GLU A 154 -2.53 -5.36 3.82
N TYR A 155 -1.91 -4.31 4.37
CA TYR A 155 -0.46 -4.18 4.33
C TYR A 155 0.27 -5.27 5.08
N GLY A 156 -0.18 -5.63 6.29
CA GLY A 156 0.43 -6.71 7.07
C GLY A 156 0.42 -8.03 6.32
N ARG A 157 -0.71 -8.37 5.68
CA ARG A 157 -0.86 -9.56 4.83
C ARG A 157 0.08 -9.53 3.62
N HIS A 158 0.06 -8.43 2.87
CA HIS A 158 0.76 -8.35 1.59
C HIS A 158 2.26 -8.07 1.73
N THR A 159 2.70 -7.43 2.80
CA THR A 159 4.13 -7.32 3.14
C THR A 159 4.72 -8.70 3.44
N GLY A 160 4.01 -9.53 4.22
CA GLY A 160 4.44 -10.92 4.44
C GLY A 160 4.48 -11.78 3.15
N HIS A 161 3.58 -11.55 2.20
CA HIS A 161 3.67 -12.15 0.86
C HIS A 161 4.92 -11.67 0.11
N ALA A 162 5.19 -10.35 0.16
CA ALA A 162 6.34 -9.75 -0.51
C ALA A 162 7.67 -10.25 0.07
N ASP A 163 7.74 -10.54 1.36
CA ASP A 163 8.91 -11.15 2.00
C ASP A 163 9.29 -12.45 1.30
N LEU A 164 8.34 -13.38 1.19
CA LEU A 164 8.58 -14.69 0.58
C LEU A 164 8.87 -14.59 -0.91
N LEU A 165 8.16 -13.73 -1.62
CA LEU A 165 8.37 -13.52 -3.06
C LEU A 165 9.75 -12.91 -3.33
N ARG A 166 10.17 -11.92 -2.53
CA ARG A 166 11.48 -11.29 -2.69
C ARG A 166 12.62 -12.25 -2.39
N GLU A 167 12.53 -13.01 -1.30
CA GLU A 167 13.52 -14.01 -0.98
C GLU A 167 13.69 -15.03 -2.11
N ALA A 168 12.59 -15.44 -2.73
CA ALA A 168 12.62 -16.37 -3.85
C ALA A 168 13.17 -15.77 -5.17
N VAL A 169 13.11 -14.46 -5.34
CA VAL A 169 13.63 -13.75 -6.53
C VAL A 169 15.15 -13.58 -6.45
N ASP A 170 15.67 -13.05 -5.36
CA ASP A 170 17.09 -12.70 -5.25
C ASP A 170 17.71 -12.95 -3.87
N GLY A 171 16.99 -13.58 -2.95
CA GLY A 171 17.46 -13.92 -1.62
C GLY A 171 17.42 -12.76 -0.61
N ARG A 172 16.82 -11.61 -0.92
CA ARG A 172 16.69 -10.48 0.01
C ARG A 172 15.72 -10.82 1.13
N THR A 173 16.23 -10.85 2.36
CA THR A 173 15.50 -11.06 3.62
C THR A 173 15.51 -9.79 4.48
N GLY A 174 14.93 -9.85 5.68
CA GLY A 174 14.86 -8.73 6.62
C GLY A 174 13.59 -7.89 6.44
N GLU A 175 13.24 -7.11 7.45
CA GLU A 175 12.04 -6.27 7.47
C GLU A 175 12.34 -4.78 7.32
N ASP A 176 13.58 -4.38 7.61
CA ASP A 176 13.99 -2.98 7.57
C ASP A 176 14.81 -2.69 6.31
N PRO A 177 14.49 -1.60 5.60
CA PRO A 177 15.33 -1.06 4.55
C PRO A 177 16.73 -0.70 5.06
N ASP A 178 17.71 -0.69 4.15
CA ASP A 178 19.04 -0.16 4.45
C ASP A 178 18.96 1.29 4.92
N SER A 179 19.84 1.70 5.83
CA SER A 179 19.79 3.01 6.50
C SER A 179 19.87 4.23 5.55
N ASP A 180 20.34 4.04 4.34
CA ASP A 180 20.44 5.05 3.28
C ASP A 180 19.25 5.00 2.28
N TRP A 181 18.39 4.01 2.41
CA TRP A 181 17.18 3.93 1.59
C TRP A 181 16.12 4.92 2.08
N VAL A 182 15.51 5.64 1.16
CA VAL A 182 14.47 6.62 1.46
C VAL A 182 13.19 6.24 0.73
N PRO A 183 12.04 6.18 1.44
CA PRO A 183 10.75 5.95 0.79
C PRO A 183 10.46 7.03 -0.27
N PRO A 184 10.02 6.65 -1.48
CA PRO A 184 9.77 7.61 -2.57
C PRO A 184 8.41 8.34 -2.48
N PHE A 185 7.70 8.24 -1.35
CA PHE A 185 6.35 8.81 -1.13
C PHE A 185 6.23 9.63 0.15
#